data_ffa71ef12e9aca08bff5e77613588dce
#
_entry.id   ffa71ef12e9aca08bff5e77613588dce
#
_cell.length_a   1.000
_cell.length_b   1.000
_cell.length_c   1.000
_cell.angle_alpha   90.00
_cell.angle_beta   90.00
_cell.angle_gamma   90.00
#
_symmetry.space_group_name_H-M   'P 1'
#
loop_
_entity.id
_entity.type
_entity.pdbx_description
1 polymer ?
#
loop_
_entity_poly.entity_id
_entity_poly.type
_entity_poly.pdbx_seq_one_letter_code
_entity_poly.pdbx_strand_id
1 'polypeptide(L)'
;MTVVTGVEVSNRVSNCLELTKGGAPLRIDVLATASKGLPLSALLTTNLGAIPLIGQGKVRDLYAVGEDLLLAATDRISAFDHVLGSGIPGKGKILTQISLFWFDLLADIVPNHLIATEVSQFPVELQAYADQLEGRSMLVKRAEMFPVECVARGYLAGSGWKEYQATGKVCGIPLPEGLLDGSRLPEPIFTPATKSQDGAHDENISFEAVEKTVGGADAVELKRLTLALYSRAAAHAESRGLILADTKFEFGRVDGQIILGDEVLTPDSSRFWDRETWKPGGAQPSFDKQFVRDYLESIHWNKQAPAPALPDEVVEQTQQKYLEAFRLLTGRDLAI
;
A
#
# COMPACT_ATOMS: atom_id res chain seq x y z
N MET A 1 40.89 18.09 -54.64
CA MET A 1 39.48 18.13 -55.04
C MET A 1 38.85 16.84 -54.69
N THR A 2 38.09 16.77 -53.67
CA THR A 2 36.86 16.00 -53.53
C THR A 2 36.45 16.00 -52.07
N VAL A 3 35.33 16.55 -51.82
CA VAL A 3 34.63 16.68 -50.57
C VAL A 3 34.10 15.30 -50.17
N VAL A 4 34.20 14.95 -48.90
CA VAL A 4 33.46 13.83 -48.30
C VAL A 4 32.66 14.32 -47.11
N THR A 5 31.38 14.23 -47.28
CA THR A 5 30.30 14.57 -46.38
C THR A 5 30.00 13.44 -45.42
N GLY A 6 29.66 13.78 -44.17
CA GLY A 6 28.58 13.21 -43.37
C GLY A 6 28.82 11.81 -42.79
N VAL A 7 29.16 11.74 -41.49
CA VAL A 7 28.94 10.54 -40.67
C VAL A 7 27.82 10.85 -39.70
N GLU A 8 26.67 10.20 -39.94
CA GLU A 8 25.59 10.11 -38.94
C GLU A 8 26.01 9.18 -37.81
N VAL A 9 26.05 9.68 -36.60
CA VAL A 9 26.26 8.89 -35.39
C VAL A 9 24.91 8.36 -34.90
N SER A 10 24.67 7.08 -35.15
CA SER A 10 23.54 6.36 -34.55
C SER A 10 23.94 5.88 -33.15
N ASN A 11 23.39 6.52 -32.10
CA ASN A 11 23.50 6.02 -30.74
C ASN A 11 22.55 4.83 -30.56
N ARG A 12 23.09 3.63 -30.61
CA ARG A 12 22.47 2.44 -30.04
C ARG A 12 23.30 2.01 -28.84
N VAL A 13 22.78 2.24 -27.63
CA VAL A 13 23.31 1.63 -26.42
C VAL A 13 22.62 0.28 -26.29
N SER A 14 23.36 -0.79 -26.58
CA SER A 14 22.96 -2.17 -26.28
C SER A 14 23.67 -2.58 -24.99
N ASN A 15 22.96 -2.66 -23.88
CA ASN A 15 23.45 -3.37 -22.70
C ASN A 15 23.07 -4.84 -22.84
N CYS A 16 24.07 -5.66 -23.27
CA CYS A 16 24.02 -7.11 -23.23
C CYS A 16 24.93 -7.58 -22.09
N LEU A 17 24.36 -8.18 -21.04
CA LEU A 17 25.14 -9.01 -20.10
C LEU A 17 25.11 -10.45 -20.61
N GLU A 18 26.25 -10.94 -21.10
CA GLU A 18 26.45 -12.36 -21.43
C GLU A 18 26.83 -13.13 -20.17
N LEU A 19 25.99 -14.03 -19.72
CA LEU A 19 26.33 -15.10 -18.78
C LEU A 19 26.33 -16.42 -19.54
N THR A 20 27.52 -16.94 -19.85
CA THR A 20 27.71 -18.24 -20.48
C THR A 20 27.83 -19.36 -19.43
N LYS A 21 26.87 -20.28 -19.40
CA LYS A 21 27.07 -21.71 -19.08
C LYS A 21 26.01 -22.54 -19.80
N GLY A 22 26.44 -23.25 -20.87
CA GLY A 22 25.87 -24.47 -21.45
C GLY A 22 24.35 -24.55 -21.62
N GLY A 23 23.79 -23.99 -22.68
CA GLY A 23 22.37 -24.13 -23.07
C GLY A 23 21.99 -23.01 -24.02
N ALA A 24 21.12 -23.28 -24.99
CA ALA A 24 20.67 -22.29 -25.98
C ALA A 24 20.23 -20.97 -25.35
N PRO A 25 20.49 -19.80 -25.95
CA PRO A 25 20.18 -18.53 -25.40
C PRO A 25 18.66 -18.33 -25.37
N LEU A 26 18.05 -18.30 -24.18
CA LEU A 26 16.72 -17.73 -23.99
C LEU A 26 16.85 -16.20 -24.17
N ARG A 27 16.39 -15.68 -25.29
CA ARG A 27 16.17 -14.24 -25.44
C ARG A 27 14.93 -13.91 -24.63
N ILE A 28 15.14 -13.36 -23.44
CA ILE A 28 14.11 -12.61 -22.72
C ILE A 28 14.16 -11.21 -23.32
N ASP A 29 13.28 -10.92 -24.27
CA ASP A 29 12.99 -9.55 -24.65
C ASP A 29 12.28 -8.90 -23.47
N VAL A 30 13.05 -8.21 -22.62
CA VAL A 30 12.50 -7.26 -21.66
C VAL A 30 11.96 -6.12 -22.51
N LEU A 31 10.69 -6.23 -22.88
CA LEU A 31 9.93 -5.11 -23.44
C LEU A 31 9.86 -4.04 -22.35
N ALA A 32 10.79 -3.10 -22.38
CA ALA A 32 10.68 -1.84 -21.69
C ALA A 32 9.51 -1.06 -22.36
N THR A 33 8.29 -1.43 -22.00
CA THR A 33 7.14 -0.56 -22.19
C THR A 33 7.30 0.58 -21.18
N ALA A 34 7.97 1.65 -21.62
CA ALA A 34 7.92 2.92 -20.92
C ALA A 34 6.45 3.25 -20.69
N SER A 35 6.02 3.26 -19.41
CA SER A 35 4.71 3.74 -19.02
C SER A 35 4.65 5.22 -19.38
N LYS A 36 4.07 5.53 -20.54
CA LYS A 36 3.80 6.91 -20.94
C LYS A 36 2.81 7.47 -19.93
N GLY A 37 3.24 8.37 -19.07
CA GLY A 37 2.32 9.14 -18.25
C GLY A 37 2.66 9.34 -16.76
N LEU A 38 3.64 8.63 -16.17
CA LEU A 38 4.03 8.92 -14.78
C LEU A 38 4.86 10.21 -14.69
N PRO A 39 4.61 11.05 -13.66
CA PRO A 39 5.40 12.27 -13.47
C PRO A 39 6.88 11.91 -13.28
N LEU A 40 7.77 12.72 -13.87
CA LEU A 40 9.22 12.57 -13.70
C LEU A 40 9.69 12.95 -12.29
N SER A 41 8.85 13.68 -11.52
CA SER A 41 9.14 14.13 -10.17
C SER A 41 8.07 13.66 -9.19
N ALA A 42 8.49 13.31 -7.97
CA ALA A 42 7.59 12.92 -6.90
C ALA A 42 6.91 14.15 -6.27
N LEU A 43 5.60 14.08 -6.03
CA LEU A 43 4.86 15.06 -5.25
C LEU A 43 4.98 14.70 -3.74
N LEU A 44 5.83 15.41 -3.02
CA LEU A 44 6.08 15.13 -1.59
C LEU A 44 5.12 15.87 -0.66
N THR A 45 4.60 17.02 -1.07
CA THR A 45 3.66 17.84 -0.31
C THR A 45 2.64 18.44 -1.25
N THR A 46 1.41 18.58 -0.77
CA THR A 46 0.39 19.35 -1.46
C THR A 46 0.27 20.76 -0.84
N ASN A 47 -0.08 21.74 -1.65
CA ASN A 47 -0.40 23.09 -1.20
C ASN A 47 -1.66 23.56 -1.90
N LEU A 48 -2.75 23.55 -1.18
CA LEU A 48 -4.08 23.93 -1.68
C LEU A 48 -4.49 25.35 -1.21
N GLY A 49 -3.52 26.23 -1.03
CA GLY A 49 -3.75 27.64 -0.72
C GLY A 49 -4.52 27.85 0.58
N ALA A 50 -5.74 28.37 0.48
CA ALA A 50 -6.58 28.69 1.63
C ALA A 50 -7.36 27.48 2.20
N ILE A 51 -7.33 26.30 1.54
CA ILE A 51 -8.01 25.10 2.04
C ILE A 51 -7.27 24.60 3.30
N PRO A 52 -7.94 24.44 4.45
CA PRO A 52 -7.28 24.09 5.69
C PRO A 52 -6.67 22.69 5.67
N LEU A 53 -5.33 22.60 5.77
CA LEU A 53 -4.63 21.36 6.04
C LEU A 53 -4.82 21.00 7.52
N ILE A 54 -5.52 19.92 7.81
CA ILE A 54 -5.86 19.49 9.17
C ILE A 54 -5.03 18.29 9.66
N GLY A 55 -4.29 17.65 8.75
CA GLY A 55 -3.40 16.56 9.09
C GLY A 55 -2.43 16.24 7.96
N GLN A 56 -1.24 15.80 8.36
CA GLN A 56 -0.22 15.31 7.43
C GLN A 56 0.30 13.97 7.95
N GLY A 57 -0.13 12.91 7.28
CA GLY A 57 0.33 11.55 7.59
C GLY A 57 1.67 11.21 6.92
N LYS A 58 2.13 9.98 7.12
CA LYS A 58 3.37 9.49 6.51
C LYS A 58 3.34 9.55 4.97
N VAL A 59 2.15 9.40 4.36
CA VAL A 59 1.99 9.31 2.89
C VAL A 59 0.81 10.14 2.35
N ARG A 60 -0.03 10.74 3.18
CA ARG A 60 -1.22 11.51 2.78
C ARG A 60 -1.28 12.85 3.49
N ASP A 61 -1.84 13.82 2.78
CA ASP A 61 -2.24 15.11 3.33
C ASP A 61 -3.77 15.13 3.45
N LEU A 62 -4.29 15.66 4.56
CA LEU A 62 -5.71 15.67 4.90
C LEU A 62 -6.20 17.11 5.02
N TYR A 63 -7.20 17.47 4.23
CA TYR A 63 -7.78 18.81 4.20
C TYR A 63 -9.24 18.79 4.65
N ALA A 64 -9.66 19.86 5.32
CA ALA A 64 -11.07 20.09 5.62
C ALA A 64 -11.77 20.77 4.43
N VAL A 65 -12.89 20.21 3.98
CA VAL A 65 -13.68 20.71 2.85
C VAL A 65 -15.14 20.78 3.27
N GLY A 66 -15.54 21.89 3.88
CA GLY A 66 -16.85 21.99 4.52
C GLY A 66 -17.01 20.98 5.65
N GLU A 67 -18.04 20.14 5.57
CA GLU A 67 -18.26 19.03 6.51
C GLU A 67 -17.50 17.76 6.15
N ASP A 68 -16.92 17.70 4.95
CA ASP A 68 -16.21 16.56 4.40
C ASP A 68 -14.69 16.68 4.54
N LEU A 69 -13.99 15.70 4.02
CA LEU A 69 -12.53 15.65 3.99
C LEU A 69 -12.01 15.38 2.57
N LEU A 70 -10.87 16.00 2.23
CA LEU A 70 -10.10 15.61 1.07
C LEU A 70 -8.84 14.87 1.54
N LEU A 71 -8.70 13.63 1.10
CA LEU A 71 -7.48 12.83 1.26
C LEU A 71 -6.66 12.97 -0.01
N ALA A 72 -5.47 13.56 0.07
CA ALA A 72 -4.52 13.68 -1.04
C ALA A 72 -3.32 12.77 -0.80
N ALA A 73 -3.22 11.69 -1.55
CA ALA A 73 -2.10 10.77 -1.47
C ALA A 73 -0.87 11.37 -2.15
N THR A 74 0.20 11.52 -1.40
CA THR A 74 1.50 12.01 -1.89
C THR A 74 2.37 10.86 -2.36
N ASP A 75 3.50 11.20 -2.95
CA ASP A 75 4.49 10.22 -3.38
C ASP A 75 5.53 9.92 -2.29
N ARG A 76 5.31 10.43 -1.06
CA ARG A 76 6.14 10.08 0.11
C ARG A 76 6.14 8.57 0.33
N ILE A 77 7.28 8.05 0.75
CA ILE A 77 7.43 6.67 1.19
C ILE A 77 8.00 6.65 2.61
N SER A 78 7.52 5.73 3.42
CA SER A 78 8.02 5.53 4.78
C SER A 78 8.51 4.10 4.96
N ALA A 79 9.58 3.94 5.70
CA ALA A 79 10.08 2.64 6.15
C ALA A 79 10.57 2.76 7.60
N PHE A 80 10.38 1.70 8.41
CA PHE A 80 10.74 1.70 9.84
C PHE A 80 10.19 2.94 10.58
N ASP A 81 8.94 3.31 10.27
CA ASP A 81 8.18 4.47 10.79
C ASP A 81 8.72 5.86 10.45
N HIS A 82 9.77 5.97 9.65
CA HIS A 82 10.31 7.23 9.16
C HIS A 82 9.91 7.50 7.71
N VAL A 83 9.47 8.73 7.44
CA VAL A 83 9.30 9.23 6.07
C VAL A 83 10.69 9.47 5.49
N LEU A 84 10.95 8.89 4.32
CA LEU A 84 12.25 9.01 3.64
C LEU A 84 12.38 10.36 2.92
N GLY A 85 13.63 10.78 2.69
CA GLY A 85 13.92 12.03 1.98
C GLY A 85 13.55 12.00 0.49
N SER A 86 13.40 10.81 -0.10
CA SER A 86 12.98 10.61 -1.47
C SER A 86 11.52 10.15 -1.54
N GLY A 87 10.79 10.56 -2.59
CA GLY A 87 9.48 10.00 -2.93
C GLY A 87 9.57 9.01 -4.08
N ILE A 88 8.49 8.26 -4.29
CA ILE A 88 8.34 7.35 -5.43
C ILE A 88 7.36 8.01 -6.41
N PRO A 89 7.81 8.50 -7.59
CA PRO A 89 6.96 9.22 -8.52
C PRO A 89 5.70 8.41 -8.89
N GLY A 90 4.52 9.04 -8.78
CA GLY A 90 3.24 8.40 -9.09
C GLY A 90 2.70 7.44 -8.04
N LYS A 91 3.43 7.18 -6.94
CA LYS A 91 2.98 6.27 -5.88
C LYS A 91 1.60 6.65 -5.33
N GLY A 92 1.36 7.93 -5.07
CA GLY A 92 0.06 8.40 -4.58
C GLY A 92 -1.08 8.07 -5.53
N LYS A 93 -0.88 8.23 -6.84
CA LYS A 93 -1.85 7.84 -7.86
C LYS A 93 -2.10 6.33 -7.85
N ILE A 94 -1.03 5.52 -7.86
CA ILE A 94 -1.13 4.06 -7.86
C ILE A 94 -1.95 3.57 -6.66
N LEU A 95 -1.62 4.01 -5.44
CA LEU A 95 -2.31 3.57 -4.23
C LEU A 95 -3.77 4.01 -4.20
N THR A 96 -4.07 5.24 -4.62
CA THR A 96 -5.44 5.72 -4.72
C THR A 96 -6.25 4.85 -5.70
N GLN A 97 -5.74 4.60 -6.90
CA GLN A 97 -6.44 3.80 -7.90
C GLN A 97 -6.61 2.32 -7.47
N ILE A 98 -5.67 1.75 -6.71
CA ILE A 98 -5.85 0.43 -6.07
C ILE A 98 -7.00 0.49 -5.05
N SER A 99 -7.03 1.51 -4.18
CA SER A 99 -8.11 1.65 -3.19
C SER A 99 -9.47 1.79 -3.86
N LEU A 100 -9.59 2.59 -4.92
CA LEU A 100 -10.83 2.77 -5.67
C LEU A 100 -11.33 1.45 -6.29
N PHE A 101 -10.42 0.68 -6.87
CA PHE A 101 -10.75 -0.66 -7.39
C PHE A 101 -11.32 -1.57 -6.28
N TRP A 102 -10.72 -1.56 -5.09
CA TRP A 102 -11.20 -2.37 -3.98
C TRP A 102 -12.52 -1.86 -3.38
N PHE A 103 -12.72 -0.55 -3.28
CA PHE A 103 -13.98 0.01 -2.83
C PHE A 103 -15.14 -0.42 -3.72
N ASP A 104 -14.94 -0.48 -5.05
CA ASP A 104 -15.93 -0.99 -6.00
C ASP A 104 -16.20 -2.49 -5.81
N LEU A 105 -15.12 -3.31 -5.75
CA LEU A 105 -15.23 -4.77 -5.62
C LEU A 105 -15.86 -5.23 -4.29
N LEU A 106 -15.76 -4.43 -3.25
CA LEU A 106 -16.18 -4.75 -1.88
C LEU A 106 -17.46 -4.01 -1.46
N ALA A 107 -18.08 -3.24 -2.36
CA ALA A 107 -19.20 -2.36 -2.07
C ALA A 107 -20.45 -3.08 -1.52
N ASP A 108 -20.62 -4.36 -1.86
CA ASP A 108 -21.72 -5.21 -1.39
C ASP A 108 -21.54 -5.74 0.05
N ILE A 109 -20.34 -5.61 0.64
CA ILE A 109 -20.03 -6.08 2.00
C ILE A 109 -20.25 -4.97 3.03
N VAL A 110 -19.76 -3.78 2.73
CA VAL A 110 -19.85 -2.61 3.60
C VAL A 110 -19.76 -1.33 2.76
N PRO A 111 -20.57 -0.30 3.07
CA PRO A 111 -20.42 0.99 2.42
C PRO A 111 -19.07 1.62 2.79
N ASN A 112 -18.60 2.52 1.94
CA ASN A 112 -17.36 3.24 2.18
C ASN A 112 -17.59 4.77 2.28
N HIS A 113 -16.54 5.51 2.56
CA HIS A 113 -16.55 6.93 2.79
C HIS A 113 -16.52 7.80 1.52
N LEU A 114 -16.37 7.23 0.31
CA LEU A 114 -16.19 8.00 -0.92
C LEU A 114 -17.39 8.86 -1.25
N ILE A 115 -17.13 10.11 -1.67
CA ILE A 115 -18.08 11.04 -2.25
C ILE A 115 -17.74 11.24 -3.73
N ALA A 116 -16.49 11.60 -4.03
CA ALA A 116 -16.00 11.83 -5.38
C ALA A 116 -14.50 11.52 -5.50
N THR A 117 -14.06 11.24 -6.71
CA THR A 117 -12.65 10.92 -7.02
C THR A 117 -12.11 11.74 -8.19
N GLU A 118 -13.00 12.23 -9.05
CA GLU A 118 -12.64 13.09 -10.18
C GLU A 118 -12.60 14.55 -9.73
N VAL A 119 -11.52 15.25 -10.01
CA VAL A 119 -11.35 16.67 -9.60
C VAL A 119 -12.47 17.56 -10.13
N SER A 120 -13.01 17.26 -11.31
CA SER A 120 -14.16 17.97 -11.90
C SER A 120 -15.44 17.86 -11.06
N GLN A 121 -15.55 16.89 -10.18
CA GLN A 121 -16.68 16.68 -9.26
C GLN A 121 -16.43 17.28 -7.88
N PHE A 122 -15.20 17.75 -7.61
CA PHE A 122 -14.87 18.40 -6.34
C PHE A 122 -15.45 19.82 -6.27
N PRO A 123 -15.62 20.39 -5.06
CA PRO A 123 -15.92 21.81 -4.90
C PRO A 123 -15.01 22.68 -5.76
N VAL A 124 -15.55 23.77 -6.30
CA VAL A 124 -14.90 24.61 -7.31
C VAL A 124 -13.54 25.15 -6.85
N GLU A 125 -13.40 25.43 -5.56
CA GLU A 125 -12.16 25.89 -4.92
C GLU A 125 -11.02 24.87 -5.02
N LEU A 126 -11.31 23.57 -5.15
CA LEU A 126 -10.32 22.52 -5.30
C LEU A 126 -9.92 22.28 -6.75
N GLN A 127 -10.79 22.61 -7.72
CA GLN A 127 -10.55 22.33 -9.13
C GLN A 127 -9.33 23.10 -9.70
N ALA A 128 -8.99 24.23 -9.08
CA ALA A 128 -7.79 25.00 -9.45
C ALA A 128 -6.46 24.26 -9.15
N TYR A 129 -6.51 23.17 -8.37
CA TYR A 129 -5.34 22.38 -7.97
C TYR A 129 -5.32 20.99 -8.64
N ALA A 130 -5.93 20.85 -9.81
CA ALA A 130 -6.01 19.59 -10.53
C ALA A 130 -4.64 18.95 -10.77
N ASP A 131 -3.61 19.75 -11.02
CA ASP A 131 -2.21 19.30 -11.19
C ASP A 131 -1.66 18.52 -9.97
N GLN A 132 -2.12 18.87 -8.75
CA GLN A 132 -1.74 18.20 -7.52
C GLN A 132 -2.71 17.09 -7.09
N LEU A 133 -3.97 17.13 -7.53
CA LEU A 133 -5.04 16.29 -7.01
C LEU A 133 -5.46 15.16 -7.95
N GLU A 134 -5.28 15.31 -9.26
CA GLU A 134 -5.80 14.38 -10.27
C GLU A 134 -5.25 12.96 -10.08
N GLY A 135 -6.19 12.00 -9.98
CA GLY A 135 -5.91 10.57 -9.86
C GLY A 135 -5.34 10.11 -8.51
N ARG A 136 -5.08 11.05 -7.56
CA ARG A 136 -4.48 10.75 -6.25
C ARG A 136 -5.29 11.22 -5.05
N SER A 137 -6.47 11.74 -5.29
CA SER A 137 -7.27 12.34 -4.23
C SER A 137 -8.66 11.73 -4.15
N MET A 138 -9.21 11.70 -2.96
CA MET A 138 -10.55 11.26 -2.66
C MET A 138 -11.25 12.31 -1.81
N LEU A 139 -12.38 12.84 -2.27
CA LEU A 139 -13.31 13.57 -1.43
C LEU A 139 -14.14 12.54 -0.68
N VAL A 140 -14.18 12.62 0.65
CA VAL A 140 -14.75 11.59 1.49
C VAL A 140 -15.59 12.17 2.61
N LYS A 141 -16.60 11.44 3.06
CA LYS A 141 -17.37 11.77 4.26
C LYS A 141 -16.47 11.80 5.49
N ARG A 142 -16.66 12.79 6.33
CA ARG A 142 -16.04 12.81 7.65
C ARG A 142 -16.72 11.79 8.55
N ALA A 143 -16.03 10.73 8.88
CA ALA A 143 -16.51 9.68 9.77
C ALA A 143 -15.93 9.83 11.19
N GLU A 144 -16.69 9.41 12.19
CA GLU A 144 -16.16 9.13 13.52
C GLU A 144 -15.40 7.80 13.48
N MET A 145 -14.06 7.88 13.39
CA MET A 145 -13.22 6.71 13.22
C MET A 145 -13.10 5.89 14.51
N PHE A 146 -13.22 4.57 14.40
CA PHE A 146 -12.93 3.68 15.52
C PHE A 146 -11.43 3.74 15.87
N PRO A 147 -11.07 3.81 17.16
CA PRO A 147 -9.68 3.93 17.61
C PRO A 147 -8.95 2.58 17.63
N VAL A 148 -9.25 1.72 16.68
CA VAL A 148 -8.65 0.40 16.52
C VAL A 148 -8.31 0.15 15.06
N GLU A 149 -7.20 -0.51 14.81
CA GLU A 149 -6.84 -1.02 13.49
C GLU A 149 -7.36 -2.45 13.34
N CYS A 150 -8.17 -2.67 12.33
CA CYS A 150 -8.81 -3.96 12.08
C CYS A 150 -7.96 -4.78 11.11
N VAL A 151 -7.12 -5.67 11.66
CA VAL A 151 -6.19 -6.49 10.87
C VAL A 151 -6.74 -7.89 10.71
N ALA A 152 -6.73 -8.40 9.47
CA ALA A 152 -6.96 -9.81 9.16
C ALA A 152 -5.66 -10.45 8.66
N ARG A 153 -5.43 -11.70 9.07
CA ARG A 153 -4.26 -12.49 8.64
C ARG A 153 -4.71 -13.87 8.18
N GLY A 154 -4.33 -14.24 6.97
CA GLY A 154 -4.43 -15.61 6.48
C GLY A 154 -3.08 -16.32 6.47
N TYR A 155 -2.01 -15.57 6.71
CA TYR A 155 -0.65 -16.06 6.81
C TYR A 155 0.06 -15.43 8.00
N LEU A 156 1.02 -16.16 8.55
CA LEU A 156 1.79 -15.73 9.71
C LEU A 156 3.00 -14.89 9.27
N ALA A 157 2.96 -13.58 9.51
CA ALA A 157 4.01 -12.66 9.11
C ALA A 157 4.09 -11.43 10.04
N GLY A 158 5.20 -10.70 9.96
CA GLY A 158 5.40 -9.41 10.64
C GLY A 158 5.21 -9.48 12.16
N SER A 159 4.36 -8.60 12.73
CA SER A 159 4.08 -8.58 14.18
C SER A 159 3.42 -9.87 14.64
N GLY A 160 2.56 -10.49 13.82
CA GLY A 160 1.94 -11.77 14.15
C GLY A 160 2.96 -12.91 14.27
N TRP A 161 3.95 -12.97 13.38
CA TRP A 161 5.05 -13.93 13.47
C TRP A 161 5.87 -13.74 14.75
N LYS A 162 6.25 -12.50 15.06
CA LYS A 162 7.02 -12.19 16.27
C LYS A 162 6.29 -12.59 17.55
N GLU A 163 4.98 -12.31 17.64
CA GLU A 163 4.16 -12.67 18.78
C GLU A 163 4.01 -14.20 18.90
N TYR A 164 3.77 -14.89 17.78
CA TYR A 164 3.68 -16.35 17.75
C TYR A 164 4.98 -17.02 18.22
N GLN A 165 6.13 -16.54 17.75
CA GLN A 165 7.43 -17.07 18.21
C GLN A 165 7.61 -16.94 19.73
N ALA A 166 7.12 -15.87 20.32
CA ALA A 166 7.26 -15.60 21.74
C ALA A 166 6.24 -16.37 22.60
N THR A 167 5.03 -16.61 22.08
CA THR A 167 3.88 -17.03 22.93
C THR A 167 3.10 -18.22 22.40
N GLY A 168 3.31 -18.64 21.16
CA GLY A 168 2.47 -19.62 20.45
C GLY A 168 1.08 -19.09 20.09
N LYS A 169 0.84 -17.77 20.25
CA LYS A 169 -0.46 -17.11 20.04
C LYS A 169 -0.28 -15.84 19.20
N VAL A 170 -1.40 -15.34 18.65
CA VAL A 170 -1.47 -13.99 18.07
C VAL A 170 -2.75 -13.33 18.58
N CYS A 171 -2.65 -12.16 19.20
CA CYS A 171 -3.78 -11.45 19.82
C CYS A 171 -4.59 -12.34 20.80
N GLY A 172 -3.92 -13.23 21.52
CA GLY A 172 -4.54 -14.20 22.42
C GLY A 172 -5.09 -15.47 21.73
N ILE A 173 -5.13 -15.54 20.39
CA ILE A 173 -5.60 -16.70 19.62
C ILE A 173 -4.48 -17.76 19.58
N PRO A 174 -4.66 -18.96 20.14
CA PRO A 174 -3.67 -20.03 20.06
C PRO A 174 -3.58 -20.56 18.62
N LEU A 175 -2.37 -20.76 18.14
CA LEU A 175 -2.11 -21.29 16.80
C LEU A 175 -1.43 -22.68 16.89
N PRO A 176 -1.53 -23.50 15.84
CA PRO A 176 -0.85 -24.80 15.78
C PRO A 176 0.67 -24.65 16.00
N GLU A 177 1.28 -25.65 16.63
CA GLU A 177 2.74 -25.72 16.78
C GLU A 177 3.44 -25.96 15.43
N GLY A 178 4.68 -25.49 15.32
CA GLY A 178 5.53 -25.75 14.15
C GLY A 178 5.28 -24.83 12.95
N LEU A 179 4.46 -23.78 13.08
CA LEU A 179 4.33 -22.77 12.04
C LEU A 179 5.63 -22.00 11.87
N LEU A 180 5.94 -21.64 10.64
CA LEU A 180 7.10 -20.86 10.21
C LEU A 180 6.66 -19.46 9.75
N ASP A 181 7.62 -18.55 9.63
CA ASP A 181 7.36 -17.26 8.97
C ASP A 181 6.84 -17.50 7.53
N GLY A 182 5.76 -16.83 7.16
CA GLY A 182 5.07 -17.05 5.91
C GLY A 182 4.15 -18.29 5.85
N SER A 183 3.98 -19.06 6.94
CA SER A 183 3.04 -20.18 6.95
C SER A 183 1.59 -19.71 6.75
N ARG A 184 0.84 -20.45 5.91
CA ARG A 184 -0.61 -20.28 5.80
C ARG A 184 -1.28 -20.73 7.09
N LEU A 185 -2.22 -19.94 7.58
CA LEU A 185 -3.05 -20.28 8.73
C LEU A 185 -4.19 -21.24 8.32
N PRO A 186 -4.70 -22.09 9.23
CA PRO A 186 -5.84 -22.97 8.95
C PRO A 186 -7.08 -22.20 8.47
N GLU A 187 -7.32 -21.03 9.05
CA GLU A 187 -8.35 -20.06 8.69
C GLU A 187 -7.84 -18.63 8.91
N PRO A 188 -8.41 -17.64 8.21
CA PRO A 188 -8.09 -16.25 8.50
C PRO A 188 -8.49 -15.85 9.91
N ILE A 189 -7.62 -15.12 10.60
CA ILE A 189 -7.85 -14.65 11.97
C ILE A 189 -7.93 -13.14 12.02
N PHE A 190 -8.75 -12.62 12.96
CA PHE A 190 -8.84 -11.20 13.29
C PHE A 190 -7.82 -10.87 14.37
N THR A 191 -6.85 -10.03 14.05
CA THR A 191 -5.71 -9.68 14.91
C THR A 191 -5.59 -8.16 15.02
N PRO A 192 -6.51 -7.51 15.78
CA PRO A 192 -6.56 -6.06 15.86
C PRO A 192 -5.32 -5.46 16.52
N ALA A 193 -5.09 -4.17 16.25
CA ALA A 193 -4.04 -3.40 16.90
C ALA A 193 -4.59 -2.07 17.44
N THR A 194 -3.87 -1.49 18.38
CA THR A 194 -4.12 -0.10 18.79
C THR A 194 -3.82 0.84 17.65
N LYS A 195 -4.55 1.96 17.58
CA LYS A 195 -4.20 3.08 16.72
C LYS A 195 -3.36 4.05 17.54
N SER A 196 -2.05 4.00 17.33
CA SER A 196 -1.10 4.85 18.04
C SER A 196 -1.30 6.33 17.70
N GLN A 197 -1.40 7.19 18.72
CA GLN A 197 -1.61 8.64 18.54
C GLN A 197 -0.30 9.43 18.39
N ASP A 198 0.82 8.93 18.92
CA ASP A 198 2.07 9.69 19.07
C ASP A 198 3.27 9.14 18.29
N GLY A 199 3.04 8.42 17.20
CA GLY A 199 4.13 7.82 16.41
C GLY A 199 4.79 6.59 17.07
N ALA A 200 4.21 6.07 18.15
CA ALA A 200 4.54 4.76 18.68
C ALA A 200 4.08 3.66 17.71
N HIS A 201 4.63 2.46 17.83
CA HIS A 201 4.19 1.34 17.02
C HIS A 201 2.79 0.89 17.43
N ASP A 202 1.97 0.50 16.43
CA ASP A 202 0.71 -0.16 16.67
C ASP A 202 0.96 -1.51 17.34
N GLU A 203 0.33 -1.73 18.49
CA GLU A 203 0.50 -2.95 19.27
C GLU A 203 -0.67 -3.90 19.04
N ASN A 204 -0.38 -5.18 18.81
CA ASN A 204 -1.40 -6.21 18.73
C ASN A 204 -2.19 -6.26 20.04
N ILE A 205 -3.52 -6.27 19.96
CA ILE A 205 -4.41 -6.35 21.12
C ILE A 205 -5.38 -7.53 20.99
N SER A 206 -5.90 -8.01 22.11
CA SER A 206 -6.89 -9.07 22.10
C SER A 206 -8.28 -8.57 21.66
N PHE A 207 -9.15 -9.50 21.26
CA PHE A 207 -10.54 -9.16 20.93
C PHE A 207 -11.28 -8.54 22.12
N GLU A 208 -11.05 -9.02 23.34
CA GLU A 208 -11.63 -8.47 24.57
C GLU A 208 -11.17 -7.01 24.84
N ALA A 209 -9.97 -6.65 24.39
CA ALA A 209 -9.51 -5.25 24.47
C ALA A 209 -10.28 -4.38 23.48
N VAL A 210 -10.56 -4.89 22.26
CA VAL A 210 -11.43 -4.19 21.30
C VAL A 210 -12.83 -3.99 21.88
N GLU A 211 -13.45 -5.04 22.45
CA GLU A 211 -14.78 -4.94 23.07
C GLU A 211 -14.85 -3.87 24.17
N LYS A 212 -13.81 -3.73 24.96
CA LYS A 212 -13.70 -2.68 25.99
C LYS A 212 -13.58 -1.28 25.37
N THR A 213 -12.93 -1.17 24.22
CA THR A 213 -12.66 0.12 23.58
C THR A 213 -13.85 0.64 22.78
N VAL A 214 -14.50 -0.23 21.98
CA VAL A 214 -15.56 0.18 21.05
C VAL A 214 -16.95 -0.33 21.42
N GLY A 215 -17.05 -1.20 22.43
CA GLY A 215 -18.28 -1.90 22.80
C GLY A 215 -18.46 -3.24 22.09
N GLY A 216 -19.13 -4.19 22.76
CA GLY A 216 -19.21 -5.58 22.30
C GLY A 216 -19.89 -5.74 20.94
N ALA A 217 -21.00 -4.99 20.69
CA ALA A 217 -21.72 -5.07 19.42
C ALA A 217 -20.86 -4.60 18.23
N ASP A 218 -20.20 -3.46 18.38
CA ASP A 218 -19.30 -2.93 17.34
C ASP A 218 -18.09 -3.81 17.15
N ALA A 219 -17.48 -4.33 18.21
CA ALA A 219 -16.35 -5.24 18.12
C ALA A 219 -16.67 -6.50 17.30
N VAL A 220 -17.83 -7.12 17.54
CA VAL A 220 -18.31 -8.27 16.78
C VAL A 220 -18.51 -7.92 15.31
N GLU A 221 -19.13 -6.77 15.02
CA GLU A 221 -19.39 -6.35 13.65
C GLU A 221 -18.08 -5.98 12.91
N LEU A 222 -17.15 -5.25 13.55
CA LEU A 222 -15.83 -4.94 12.99
C LEU A 222 -15.06 -6.22 12.64
N LYS A 223 -15.04 -7.22 13.53
CA LYS A 223 -14.44 -8.53 13.26
C LYS A 223 -15.09 -9.21 12.06
N ARG A 224 -16.43 -9.26 12.02
CA ARG A 224 -17.20 -9.88 10.92
C ARG A 224 -16.87 -9.23 9.58
N LEU A 225 -16.94 -7.89 9.52
CA LEU A 225 -16.63 -7.11 8.32
C LEU A 225 -15.18 -7.32 7.87
N THR A 226 -14.23 -7.24 8.79
CA THR A 226 -12.80 -7.43 8.51
C THR A 226 -12.53 -8.78 7.86
N LEU A 227 -13.07 -9.86 8.41
CA LEU A 227 -12.87 -11.21 7.87
C LEU A 227 -13.60 -11.42 6.55
N ALA A 228 -14.78 -10.82 6.36
CA ALA A 228 -15.52 -10.89 5.10
C ALA A 228 -14.78 -10.16 3.97
N LEU A 229 -14.30 -8.94 4.23
CA LEU A 229 -13.48 -8.15 3.30
C LEU A 229 -12.20 -8.88 2.93
N TYR A 230 -11.47 -9.38 3.95
CA TYR A 230 -10.25 -10.15 3.73
C TYR A 230 -10.50 -11.37 2.85
N SER A 231 -11.53 -12.16 3.14
CA SER A 231 -11.82 -13.39 2.41
C SER A 231 -12.13 -13.13 0.94
N ARG A 232 -12.94 -12.08 0.65
CA ARG A 232 -13.24 -11.66 -0.73
C ARG A 232 -11.97 -11.18 -1.44
N ALA A 233 -11.16 -10.36 -0.77
CA ALA A 233 -9.92 -9.82 -1.34
C ALA A 233 -8.87 -10.92 -1.57
N ALA A 234 -8.71 -11.85 -0.63
CA ALA A 234 -7.79 -12.98 -0.75
C ALA A 234 -8.16 -13.89 -1.93
N ALA A 235 -9.44 -14.19 -2.10
CA ALA A 235 -9.91 -14.99 -3.25
C ALA A 235 -9.63 -14.27 -4.59
N HIS A 236 -9.86 -12.96 -4.66
CA HIS A 236 -9.51 -12.17 -5.84
C HIS A 236 -8.01 -12.19 -6.11
N ALA A 237 -7.17 -11.89 -5.09
CA ALA A 237 -5.72 -11.89 -5.22
C ALA A 237 -5.19 -13.26 -5.69
N GLU A 238 -5.73 -14.37 -5.13
CA GLU A 238 -5.35 -15.72 -5.52
C GLU A 238 -5.69 -16.02 -6.98
N SER A 239 -6.82 -15.52 -7.50
CA SER A 239 -7.19 -15.63 -8.91
C SER A 239 -6.23 -14.87 -9.84
N ARG A 240 -5.45 -13.94 -9.29
CA ARG A 240 -4.45 -13.11 -9.98
C ARG A 240 -3.00 -13.57 -9.75
N GLY A 241 -2.81 -14.75 -9.15
CA GLY A 241 -1.49 -15.28 -8.84
C GLY A 241 -0.81 -14.63 -7.62
N LEU A 242 -1.56 -13.89 -6.81
CA LEU A 242 -1.07 -13.22 -5.61
C LEU A 242 -1.61 -13.88 -4.34
N ILE A 243 -0.83 -13.83 -3.28
CA ILE A 243 -1.25 -14.14 -1.92
C ILE A 243 -1.44 -12.83 -1.17
N LEU A 244 -2.63 -12.61 -0.61
CA LEU A 244 -2.86 -11.58 0.40
C LEU A 244 -2.56 -12.20 1.77
N ALA A 245 -1.40 -11.88 2.34
CA ALA A 245 -0.96 -12.46 3.60
C ALA A 245 -1.70 -11.87 4.81
N ASP A 246 -1.73 -10.57 4.87
CA ASP A 246 -2.49 -9.79 5.85
C ASP A 246 -2.85 -8.42 5.28
N THR A 247 -3.82 -7.79 5.91
CA THR A 247 -4.23 -6.42 5.58
C THR A 247 -4.81 -5.75 6.81
N LYS A 248 -4.72 -4.41 6.81
CA LYS A 248 -5.29 -3.52 7.80
C LYS A 248 -6.45 -2.73 7.18
N PHE A 249 -7.59 -2.72 7.87
CA PHE A 249 -8.73 -1.87 7.54
C PHE A 249 -8.97 -0.86 8.65
N GLU A 250 -9.46 0.30 8.26
CA GLU A 250 -9.95 1.33 9.18
C GLU A 250 -11.45 1.54 8.93
N PHE A 251 -12.21 1.55 10.01
CA PHE A 251 -13.64 1.77 9.96
C PHE A 251 -14.02 3.03 10.74
N GLY A 252 -15.10 3.64 10.32
CA GLY A 252 -15.71 4.77 11.02
C GLY A 252 -17.23 4.66 11.02
N ARG A 253 -17.88 5.62 11.64
CA ARG A 253 -19.33 5.73 11.71
C ARG A 253 -19.81 7.03 11.09
N VAL A 254 -20.79 6.93 10.20
CA VAL A 254 -21.52 8.07 9.63
C VAL A 254 -23.00 7.75 9.77
N ASP A 255 -23.78 8.68 10.34
CA ASP A 255 -25.23 8.54 10.55
C ASP A 255 -25.63 7.21 11.24
N GLY A 256 -24.81 6.75 12.18
CA GLY A 256 -25.03 5.49 12.90
C GLY A 256 -24.59 4.23 12.14
N GLN A 257 -24.19 4.32 10.88
CA GLN A 257 -23.76 3.20 10.05
C GLN A 257 -22.25 3.05 10.07
N ILE A 258 -21.74 1.83 10.20
CA ILE A 258 -20.32 1.52 10.04
C ILE A 258 -19.98 1.60 8.55
N ILE A 259 -18.90 2.32 8.24
CA ILE A 259 -18.36 2.46 6.89
C ILE A 259 -16.86 2.13 6.88
N LEU A 260 -16.39 1.67 5.73
CA LEU A 260 -14.97 1.46 5.45
C LEU A 260 -14.33 2.79 5.05
N GLY A 261 -13.23 3.14 5.70
CA GLY A 261 -12.50 4.38 5.45
C GLY A 261 -11.05 4.17 5.07
N ASP A 262 -10.33 5.27 4.92
CA ASP A 262 -8.92 5.36 4.60
C ASP A 262 -8.55 4.67 3.26
N GLU A 263 -7.32 4.20 3.10
CA GLU A 263 -6.91 3.36 1.97
C GLU A 263 -7.23 1.89 2.27
N VAL A 264 -7.52 1.13 1.22
CA VAL A 264 -7.83 -0.29 1.39
C VAL A 264 -7.00 -1.16 0.46
N LEU A 265 -6.42 -2.22 1.03
CA LEU A 265 -5.77 -3.31 0.29
C LEU A 265 -4.70 -2.82 -0.70
N THR A 266 -4.01 -1.75 -0.32
CA THR A 266 -2.84 -1.26 -1.04
C THR A 266 -1.58 -1.99 -0.57
N PRO A 267 -0.49 -1.98 -1.34
CA PRO A 267 0.79 -2.50 -0.86
C PRO A 267 1.33 -1.78 0.41
N ASP A 268 0.79 -0.60 0.76
CA ASP A 268 1.17 0.10 1.99
C ASP A 268 0.42 -0.40 3.22
N SER A 269 -0.83 -0.84 3.07
CA SER A 269 -1.68 -1.37 4.13
C SER A 269 -1.76 -2.90 4.18
N SER A 270 -1.16 -3.60 3.20
CA SER A 270 -1.29 -5.05 3.00
C SER A 270 0.00 -5.68 2.55
N ARG A 271 0.21 -6.96 2.89
CA ARG A 271 1.28 -7.77 2.31
C ARG A 271 0.75 -8.62 1.19
N PHE A 272 1.21 -8.32 -0.04
CA PHE A 272 0.98 -9.17 -1.21
C PHE A 272 2.27 -9.90 -1.55
N TRP A 273 2.17 -11.20 -1.75
CA TRP A 273 3.28 -12.06 -2.16
C TRP A 273 2.97 -12.72 -3.49
N ASP A 274 4.00 -13.02 -4.24
CA ASP A 274 3.89 -13.85 -5.44
C ASP A 274 3.62 -15.30 -5.03
N ARG A 275 2.53 -15.87 -5.54
CA ARG A 275 2.10 -17.23 -5.22
C ARG A 275 3.07 -18.31 -5.73
N GLU A 276 3.74 -18.06 -6.86
CA GLU A 276 4.66 -19.04 -7.46
C GLU A 276 5.97 -19.16 -6.68
N THR A 277 6.43 -18.03 -6.11
CA THR A 277 7.69 -17.99 -5.36
C THR A 277 7.51 -18.15 -3.86
N TRP A 278 6.26 -18.10 -3.38
CA TRP A 278 5.96 -18.23 -1.95
C TRP A 278 6.43 -19.56 -1.37
N LYS A 279 7.14 -19.48 -0.24
CA LYS A 279 7.64 -20.64 0.53
C LYS A 279 7.75 -20.29 2.01
N PRO A 280 7.07 -21.03 2.92
CA PRO A 280 7.23 -20.81 4.36
C PRO A 280 8.67 -21.01 4.83
N GLY A 281 9.07 -20.29 5.87
CA GLY A 281 10.37 -20.45 6.54
C GLY A 281 11.33 -19.29 6.33
N GLY A 282 10.85 -18.14 5.85
CA GLY A 282 11.66 -16.93 5.70
C GLY A 282 10.86 -15.74 5.16
N ALA A 283 11.55 -14.62 5.01
CA ALA A 283 10.97 -13.42 4.40
C ALA A 283 10.48 -13.72 2.98
N GLN A 284 9.29 -13.25 2.65
CA GLN A 284 8.70 -13.43 1.33
C GLN A 284 8.98 -12.23 0.44
N PRO A 285 9.28 -12.45 -0.86
CA PRO A 285 9.28 -11.36 -1.83
C PRO A 285 7.89 -10.67 -1.82
N SER A 286 7.88 -9.39 -1.52
CA SER A 286 6.65 -8.61 -1.37
C SER A 286 6.61 -7.49 -2.40
N PHE A 287 5.38 -7.11 -2.80
CA PHE A 287 5.14 -5.98 -3.70
C PHE A 287 5.13 -4.63 -2.97
N ASP A 288 5.47 -4.64 -1.68
CA ASP A 288 5.52 -3.45 -0.83
C ASP A 288 6.92 -2.84 -0.75
N LYS A 289 7.21 -2.26 0.39
CA LYS A 289 8.44 -1.56 0.75
C LYS A 289 9.64 -2.49 1.05
N GLN A 290 9.57 -3.78 0.74
CA GLN A 290 10.66 -4.71 1.12
C GLN A 290 11.98 -4.32 0.44
N PHE A 291 11.92 -3.95 -0.84
CA PHE A 291 13.10 -3.50 -1.57
C PHE A 291 13.76 -2.26 -0.93
N VAL A 292 12.93 -1.32 -0.45
CA VAL A 292 13.39 -0.13 0.28
C VAL A 292 14.00 -0.54 1.63
N ARG A 293 13.37 -1.46 2.35
CA ARG A 293 13.89 -1.96 3.65
C ARG A 293 15.24 -2.65 3.47
N ASP A 294 15.36 -3.51 2.46
CA ASP A 294 16.60 -4.23 2.15
C ASP A 294 17.74 -3.26 1.83
N TYR A 295 17.46 -2.21 1.05
CA TYR A 295 18.42 -1.15 0.79
C TYR A 295 18.85 -0.45 2.09
N LEU A 296 17.89 -0.02 2.92
CA LEU A 296 18.18 0.67 4.18
C LEU A 296 18.98 -0.20 5.16
N GLU A 297 18.73 -1.50 5.17
CA GLU A 297 19.52 -2.46 5.96
C GLU A 297 20.91 -2.67 5.38
N SER A 298 21.06 -2.70 4.05
CA SER A 298 22.37 -2.86 3.38
C SER A 298 23.32 -1.71 3.68
N ILE A 299 22.82 -0.49 3.85
CA ILE A 299 23.61 0.67 4.24
C ILE A 299 23.76 0.83 5.76
N HIS A 300 23.29 -0.16 6.55
CA HIS A 300 23.33 -0.18 8.01
C HIS A 300 22.71 1.08 8.65
N TRP A 301 21.61 1.60 8.08
CA TRP A 301 20.93 2.75 8.66
C TRP A 301 20.41 2.42 10.07
N ASN A 302 20.68 3.28 11.02
CA ASN A 302 20.34 3.13 12.43
C ASN A 302 18.85 3.30 12.75
N LYS A 303 17.98 3.47 11.73
CA LYS A 303 16.53 3.69 11.87
C LYS A 303 16.17 4.93 12.71
N GLN A 304 16.95 5.98 12.58
CA GLN A 304 16.72 7.28 13.23
C GLN A 304 16.73 8.41 12.20
N ALA A 305 16.04 9.52 12.54
CA ALA A 305 16.05 10.71 11.71
C ALA A 305 17.44 11.41 11.74
N PRO A 306 17.86 12.05 10.62
CA PRO A 306 17.14 12.13 9.35
C PRO A 306 17.22 10.82 8.57
N ALA A 307 16.11 10.43 7.93
CA ALA A 307 16.11 9.27 7.06
C ALA A 307 16.90 9.55 5.77
N PRO A 308 17.67 8.57 5.25
CA PRO A 308 18.46 8.75 4.05
C PRO A 308 17.59 8.95 2.80
N ALA A 309 18.15 9.64 1.79
CA ALA A 309 17.58 9.64 0.46
C ALA A 309 17.80 8.27 -0.22
N LEU A 310 16.87 7.87 -1.08
CA LEU A 310 16.99 6.66 -1.88
C LEU A 310 17.76 6.97 -3.18
N PRO A 311 18.66 6.09 -3.64
CA PRO A 311 19.21 6.16 -4.99
C PRO A 311 18.11 6.03 -6.06
N ASP A 312 18.34 6.64 -7.22
CA ASP A 312 17.39 6.62 -8.33
C ASP A 312 17.00 5.18 -8.74
N GLU A 313 17.95 4.26 -8.76
CA GLU A 313 17.68 2.85 -9.05
C GLU A 313 16.70 2.21 -8.05
N VAL A 314 16.82 2.51 -6.76
CA VAL A 314 15.89 2.02 -5.71
C VAL A 314 14.52 2.64 -5.90
N VAL A 315 14.46 3.93 -6.24
CA VAL A 315 13.20 4.64 -6.55
C VAL A 315 12.51 4.01 -7.74
N GLU A 316 13.22 3.81 -8.86
CA GLU A 316 12.67 3.21 -10.08
C GLU A 316 12.17 1.77 -9.85
N GLN A 317 12.97 0.92 -9.21
CA GLN A 317 12.57 -0.46 -8.92
C GLN A 317 11.36 -0.51 -7.98
N THR A 318 11.30 0.37 -6.99
CA THR A 318 10.15 0.48 -6.09
C THR A 318 8.90 0.92 -6.86
N GLN A 319 9.02 1.91 -7.74
CA GLN A 319 7.92 2.35 -8.61
C GLN A 319 7.40 1.21 -9.48
N GLN A 320 8.30 0.43 -10.11
CA GLN A 320 7.91 -0.71 -10.92
C GLN A 320 7.15 -1.77 -10.12
N LYS A 321 7.55 -2.02 -8.86
CA LYS A 321 6.82 -2.96 -7.98
C LYS A 321 5.41 -2.49 -7.66
N TYR A 322 5.19 -1.20 -7.42
CA TYR A 322 3.85 -0.65 -7.23
C TYR A 322 2.99 -0.74 -8.50
N LEU A 323 3.57 -0.47 -9.66
CA LEU A 323 2.88 -0.62 -10.95
C LEU A 323 2.54 -2.08 -11.27
N GLU A 324 3.46 -2.99 -10.98
CA GLU A 324 3.25 -4.42 -11.13
C GLU A 324 2.09 -4.90 -10.24
N ALA A 325 2.08 -4.50 -8.96
CA ALA A 325 0.98 -4.79 -8.04
C ALA A 325 -0.35 -4.25 -8.56
N PHE A 326 -0.39 -3.00 -9.04
CA PHE A 326 -1.58 -2.42 -9.63
C PHE A 326 -2.09 -3.25 -10.81
N ARG A 327 -1.22 -3.59 -11.76
CA ARG A 327 -1.60 -4.37 -12.95
C ARG A 327 -2.10 -5.76 -12.60
N LEU A 328 -1.43 -6.45 -11.69
CA LEU A 328 -1.85 -7.78 -11.25
C LEU A 328 -3.22 -7.73 -10.55
N LEU A 329 -3.39 -6.82 -9.59
CA LEU A 329 -4.63 -6.72 -8.81
C LEU A 329 -5.82 -6.28 -9.67
N THR A 330 -5.65 -5.28 -10.53
CA THR A 330 -6.76 -4.67 -11.27
C THR A 330 -6.97 -5.26 -12.67
N GLY A 331 -5.94 -5.90 -13.24
CA GLY A 331 -5.94 -6.35 -14.63
C GLY A 331 -5.91 -5.21 -15.65
N ARG A 332 -5.53 -4.00 -15.23
CA ARG A 332 -5.54 -2.78 -16.05
C ARG A 332 -4.17 -2.12 -16.00
N ASP A 333 -3.84 -1.36 -17.02
CA ASP A 333 -2.74 -0.39 -16.95
C ASP A 333 -3.25 0.89 -16.28
N LEU A 334 -2.36 1.54 -15.51
CA LEU A 334 -2.71 2.79 -14.84
C LEU A 334 -2.97 3.87 -15.89
N ALA A 335 -4.20 4.38 -15.95
CA ALA A 335 -4.53 5.57 -16.72
C ALA A 335 -4.15 6.80 -15.87
N ILE A 336 -3.27 7.65 -16.39
CA ILE A 336 -2.80 8.88 -15.71
C ILE A 336 -3.08 10.07 -16.61
#